data_71d355132f92f17424f7d712b677ae49
#
_entry.id   71d355132f92f17424f7d712b677ae49
#
_cell.length_a   1.000
_cell.length_b   1.000
_cell.length_c   1.000
_cell.angle_alpha   90.00
_cell.angle_beta   90.00
_cell.angle_gamma   90.00
#
_symmetry.space_group_name_H-M   'P 1'
#
loop_
_entity.id
_entity.type
_entity.pdbx_description
1 polymer ?
#
loop_
_entity_poly.entity_id
_entity_poly.type
_entity_poly.pdbx_seq_one_letter_code
_entity_poly.pdbx_strand_id
1 'polypeptide(L)'
;MLRTMEGAADMARQVAAGNLTTQIGSDANDEVGKLAFSLDVMRKSLVGIARDVYGGIEGTTQAALGIARGNQELSARTDDQSASLQNTAASMEELTSTVRQNADNARQANDLAARSMDVARRGGDAVGRVVDTMHGISDSSRKIADIVNIIEGIAFQTNILALNAAVEAARAGESGKGFAVVAGEVRSLAQKSAQAAREIKDLIEDSVSRVTEGSLQAEQAGATMQEIVDAVRGVTDIIGEISVASQQQASGIEQVDEAVSQMDGMTVQNSGLVQQLGNTVAQLGQQSAALRETIRVFRMAREQG
;
A
#
# COMPACT_ATOMS: atom_id res chain seq x y z
N MET A 1 -68.87 -74.70 0.06
CA MET A 1 -69.32 -73.36 0.55
C MET A 1 -68.85 -73.02 1.97
N LEU A 2 -69.11 -73.77 3.03
CA LEU A 2 -68.72 -73.44 4.39
C LEU A 2 -67.18 -73.30 4.55
N ARG A 3 -66.33 -74.13 4.03
CA ARG A 3 -64.85 -74.07 4.12
C ARG A 3 -64.27 -72.86 3.41
N THR A 4 -64.83 -72.40 2.31
CA THR A 4 -64.38 -71.24 1.53
C THR A 4 -64.78 -69.91 2.20
N MET A 5 -65.98 -69.89 2.83
CA MET A 5 -66.40 -68.73 3.63
C MET A 5 -65.56 -68.58 4.92
N GLU A 6 -65.25 -69.65 5.62
CA GLU A 6 -64.36 -69.64 6.78
C GLU A 6 -62.95 -69.19 6.40
N GLY A 7 -62.42 -69.63 5.26
CA GLY A 7 -61.14 -69.21 4.75
C GLY A 7 -61.08 -67.69 4.40
N ALA A 8 -62.14 -67.16 3.77
CA ALA A 8 -62.24 -65.72 3.47
C ALA A 8 -62.36 -64.88 4.72
N ALA A 9 -63.16 -65.36 5.71
CA ALA A 9 -63.28 -64.68 6.99
C ALA A 9 -61.96 -64.69 7.83
N ASP A 10 -61.22 -65.81 7.76
CA ASP A 10 -59.91 -65.90 8.43
C ASP A 10 -58.86 -64.98 7.76
N MET A 11 -58.83 -65.00 6.44
CA MET A 11 -57.96 -64.03 5.72
C MET A 11 -58.28 -62.58 6.08
N ALA A 12 -59.53 -62.18 6.07
CA ALA A 12 -59.92 -60.84 6.46
C ALA A 12 -59.45 -60.49 7.87
N ARG A 13 -59.56 -61.46 8.81
CA ARG A 13 -59.02 -61.30 10.19
C ARG A 13 -57.46 -61.13 10.23
N GLN A 14 -56.78 -62.01 9.45
CA GLN A 14 -55.32 -61.97 9.34
C GLN A 14 -54.81 -60.59 8.76
N VAL A 15 -55.44 -60.18 7.65
CA VAL A 15 -55.14 -58.89 7.03
C VAL A 15 -55.42 -57.71 8.01
N ALA A 16 -56.56 -57.76 8.73
CA ALA A 16 -56.91 -56.78 9.72
C ALA A 16 -55.91 -56.77 10.92
N ALA A 17 -55.32 -57.90 11.26
CA ALA A 17 -54.24 -58.05 12.26
C ALA A 17 -52.85 -57.67 11.69
N GLY A 18 -52.77 -57.20 10.43
CA GLY A 18 -51.50 -56.80 9.80
C GLY A 18 -50.73 -58.00 9.15
N ASN A 19 -51.23 -59.21 9.18
CA ASN A 19 -50.57 -60.35 8.55
C ASN A 19 -50.89 -60.38 7.06
N LEU A 20 -50.01 -59.91 6.22
CA LEU A 20 -50.13 -59.87 4.76
C LEU A 20 -49.45 -61.06 4.07
N THR A 21 -48.95 -62.06 4.84
CA THR A 21 -48.25 -63.22 4.29
C THR A 21 -49.22 -64.30 3.82
N THR A 22 -50.48 -64.29 4.34
CA THR A 22 -51.47 -65.27 4.08
C THR A 22 -51.98 -65.21 2.66
N GLN A 23 -52.05 -66.33 1.96
CA GLN A 23 -52.62 -66.41 0.59
C GLN A 23 -53.86 -67.32 0.63
N ILE A 24 -54.88 -66.92 -0.09
CA ILE A 24 -56.04 -67.80 -0.34
C ILE A 24 -56.10 -68.16 -1.85
N GLY A 25 -55.99 -69.42 -2.15
CA GLY A 25 -56.38 -69.93 -3.45
C GLY A 25 -57.85 -70.32 -3.40
N SER A 26 -58.66 -69.78 -4.30
CA SER A 26 -60.02 -70.25 -4.47
C SER A 26 -60.26 -70.50 -5.96
N ASP A 27 -60.50 -71.77 -6.29
CA ASP A 27 -60.93 -72.24 -7.64
C ASP A 27 -62.45 -72.16 -7.82
N ALA A 28 -63.19 -71.61 -6.83
CA ALA A 28 -64.66 -71.52 -6.87
C ALA A 28 -65.11 -70.38 -7.76
N ASN A 29 -65.98 -70.69 -8.74
CA ASN A 29 -66.55 -69.68 -9.66
C ASN A 29 -67.88 -69.09 -9.13
N ASP A 30 -68.14 -69.25 -7.84
CA ASP A 30 -69.28 -68.67 -7.12
C ASP A 30 -69.00 -67.31 -6.45
N GLU A 31 -69.99 -66.75 -5.75
CA GLU A 31 -69.90 -65.43 -5.06
C GLU A 31 -68.80 -65.44 -3.97
N VAL A 32 -68.54 -66.60 -3.39
CA VAL A 32 -67.51 -66.79 -2.35
C VAL A 32 -66.13 -66.79 -2.97
N GLY A 33 -65.95 -67.37 -4.15
CA GLY A 33 -64.73 -67.29 -4.92
C GLY A 33 -64.40 -65.86 -5.34
N LYS A 34 -65.38 -65.04 -5.76
CA LYS A 34 -65.23 -63.60 -6.08
C LYS A 34 -64.85 -62.84 -4.87
N LEU A 35 -65.39 -63.10 -3.65
CA LEU A 35 -65.05 -62.47 -2.41
C LEU A 35 -63.58 -62.79 -2.04
N ALA A 36 -63.14 -64.03 -2.12
CA ALA A 36 -61.77 -64.43 -1.85
C ALA A 36 -60.79 -63.77 -2.78
N PHE A 37 -61.09 -63.65 -4.06
CA PHE A 37 -60.28 -62.94 -5.06
C PHE A 37 -60.16 -61.39 -4.70
N SER A 38 -61.30 -60.79 -4.36
CA SER A 38 -61.30 -59.38 -3.98
C SER A 38 -60.44 -59.08 -2.70
N LEU A 39 -60.50 -60.02 -1.73
CA LEU A 39 -59.65 -59.92 -0.53
C LEU A 39 -58.16 -60.14 -0.85
N ASP A 40 -57.80 -61.06 -1.79
CA ASP A 40 -56.39 -61.21 -2.20
C ASP A 40 -55.87 -59.93 -2.97
N VAL A 41 -56.73 -59.37 -3.84
CA VAL A 41 -56.36 -58.03 -4.49
C VAL A 41 -56.15 -56.97 -3.45
N MET A 42 -57.04 -56.86 -2.46
CA MET A 42 -56.86 -55.86 -1.35
C MET A 42 -55.56 -56.14 -0.57
N ARG A 43 -55.27 -57.40 -0.22
CA ARG A 43 -54.02 -57.77 0.44
C ARG A 43 -52.79 -57.36 -0.41
N LYS A 44 -52.80 -57.73 -1.71
CA LYS A 44 -51.68 -57.32 -2.61
C LYS A 44 -51.49 -55.82 -2.69
N SER A 45 -52.58 -55.06 -2.74
CA SER A 45 -52.51 -53.59 -2.70
C SER A 45 -51.89 -53.08 -1.39
N LEU A 46 -52.28 -53.64 -0.24
CA LEU A 46 -51.71 -53.32 1.07
C LEU A 46 -50.22 -53.66 1.17
N VAL A 47 -49.79 -54.82 0.58
CA VAL A 47 -48.37 -55.20 0.47
C VAL A 47 -47.60 -54.15 -0.35
N GLY A 48 -48.15 -53.69 -1.49
CA GLY A 48 -47.57 -52.67 -2.34
C GLY A 48 -47.37 -51.35 -1.55
N ILE A 49 -48.45 -50.87 -0.93
CA ILE A 49 -48.41 -49.63 -0.10
C ILE A 49 -47.38 -49.77 1.03
N ALA A 50 -47.38 -50.88 1.75
CA ALA A 50 -46.44 -51.11 2.83
C ALA A 50 -44.97 -51.12 2.34
N ARG A 51 -44.71 -51.75 1.17
CA ARG A 51 -43.38 -51.78 0.55
C ARG A 51 -42.94 -50.37 0.12
N ASP A 52 -43.81 -49.61 -0.53
CA ASP A 52 -43.51 -48.22 -0.97
C ASP A 52 -43.23 -47.32 0.21
N VAL A 53 -43.99 -47.47 1.31
CA VAL A 53 -43.73 -46.71 2.56
C VAL A 53 -42.40 -47.11 3.18
N TYR A 54 -42.05 -48.41 3.25
CA TYR A 54 -40.72 -48.83 3.70
C TYR A 54 -39.61 -48.26 2.88
N GLY A 55 -39.71 -48.28 1.53
CA GLY A 55 -38.74 -47.66 0.62
C GLY A 55 -38.62 -46.17 0.83
N GLY A 56 -39.75 -45.49 1.02
CA GLY A 56 -39.76 -44.06 1.33
C GLY A 56 -39.09 -43.70 2.66
N ILE A 57 -39.31 -44.52 3.73
CA ILE A 57 -38.66 -44.37 5.03
C ILE A 57 -37.13 -44.55 4.90
N GLU A 58 -36.69 -45.60 4.19
CA GLU A 58 -35.26 -45.85 3.97
C GLU A 58 -34.61 -44.70 3.20
N GLY A 59 -35.24 -44.25 2.09
CA GLY A 59 -34.77 -43.09 1.32
C GLY A 59 -34.68 -41.83 2.15
N THR A 60 -35.71 -41.56 2.98
CA THR A 60 -35.72 -40.38 3.87
C THR A 60 -34.61 -40.47 4.94
N THR A 61 -34.40 -41.68 5.51
CA THR A 61 -33.34 -41.92 6.49
C THR A 61 -31.95 -41.68 5.88
N GLN A 62 -31.68 -42.17 4.68
CA GLN A 62 -30.42 -41.97 3.98
C GLN A 62 -30.21 -40.48 3.60
N ALA A 63 -31.26 -39.81 3.14
CA ALA A 63 -31.20 -38.36 2.88
C ALA A 63 -30.90 -37.57 4.15
N ALA A 64 -31.54 -37.89 5.29
CA ALA A 64 -31.27 -37.22 6.56
C ALA A 64 -29.82 -37.42 7.02
N LEU A 65 -29.26 -38.63 6.87
CA LEU A 65 -27.83 -38.88 7.17
C LEU A 65 -26.88 -38.12 6.23
N GLY A 66 -27.26 -37.97 4.95
CA GLY A 66 -26.52 -37.15 4.00
C GLY A 66 -26.49 -35.67 4.42
N ILE A 67 -27.66 -35.13 4.78
CA ILE A 67 -27.80 -33.75 5.26
C ILE A 67 -27.03 -33.55 6.57
N ALA A 68 -27.08 -34.53 7.51
CA ALA A 68 -26.30 -34.42 8.77
C ALA A 68 -24.81 -34.29 8.52
N ARG A 69 -24.25 -35.08 7.59
CA ARG A 69 -22.83 -35.01 7.22
C ARG A 69 -22.49 -33.66 6.56
N GLY A 70 -23.28 -33.19 5.61
CA GLY A 70 -23.10 -31.90 4.97
C GLY A 70 -23.20 -30.74 5.98
N ASN A 71 -24.09 -30.87 6.98
CA ASN A 71 -24.24 -29.88 8.04
C ASN A 71 -23.01 -29.82 8.98
N GLN A 72 -22.39 -30.94 9.30
CA GLN A 72 -21.14 -30.99 10.06
C GLN A 72 -19.99 -30.34 9.30
N GLU A 73 -19.89 -30.57 7.98
CA GLU A 73 -18.91 -29.94 7.14
C GLU A 73 -19.14 -28.42 7.06
N LEU A 74 -20.39 -27.99 6.90
CA LEU A 74 -20.76 -26.57 6.90
C LEU A 74 -20.42 -25.90 8.24
N SER A 75 -20.64 -26.58 9.36
CA SER A 75 -20.25 -26.09 10.70
C SER A 75 -18.74 -25.83 10.76
N ALA A 76 -17.92 -26.83 10.40
CA ALA A 76 -16.46 -26.67 10.41
C ALA A 76 -15.99 -25.52 9.52
N ARG A 77 -16.56 -25.40 8.31
CA ARG A 77 -16.23 -24.29 7.41
C ARG A 77 -16.66 -22.92 7.95
N THR A 78 -17.77 -22.87 8.69
CA THR A 78 -18.25 -21.63 9.32
C THR A 78 -17.31 -21.20 10.45
N ASP A 79 -16.80 -22.15 11.24
CA ASP A 79 -15.82 -21.89 12.29
C ASP A 79 -14.47 -21.41 11.70
N ASP A 80 -13.99 -22.07 10.64
CA ASP A 80 -12.77 -21.66 9.90
C ASP A 80 -12.93 -20.26 9.28
N GLN A 81 -14.12 -19.95 8.75
CA GLN A 81 -14.44 -18.63 8.21
C GLN A 81 -14.42 -17.56 9.30
N SER A 82 -14.98 -17.85 10.48
CA SER A 82 -14.95 -16.92 11.63
C SER A 82 -13.51 -16.62 12.05
N ALA A 83 -12.66 -17.64 12.17
CA ALA A 83 -11.25 -17.46 12.49
C ALA A 83 -10.50 -16.62 11.43
N SER A 84 -10.81 -16.86 10.14
CA SER A 84 -10.22 -16.11 9.03
C SER A 84 -10.65 -14.64 9.02
N LEU A 85 -11.92 -14.35 9.34
CA LEU A 85 -12.43 -12.99 9.46
C LEU A 85 -11.78 -12.25 10.62
N GLN A 86 -11.58 -12.89 11.78
CA GLN A 86 -10.85 -12.29 12.91
C GLN A 86 -9.41 -11.91 12.54
N ASN A 87 -8.70 -12.79 11.84
CA ASN A 87 -7.34 -12.49 11.35
C ASN A 87 -7.34 -11.35 10.33
N THR A 88 -8.36 -11.31 9.45
CA THR A 88 -8.52 -10.24 8.48
C THR A 88 -8.78 -8.90 9.16
N ALA A 89 -9.68 -8.87 10.16
CA ALA A 89 -9.97 -7.66 10.95
C ALA A 89 -8.71 -7.13 11.67
N ALA A 90 -7.92 -8.02 12.31
CA ALA A 90 -6.66 -7.63 12.94
C ALA A 90 -5.66 -7.04 11.94
N SER A 91 -5.55 -7.64 10.74
CA SER A 91 -4.69 -7.12 9.67
C SER A 91 -5.18 -5.77 9.13
N MET A 92 -6.49 -5.54 9.09
CA MET A 92 -7.08 -4.26 8.69
C MET A 92 -6.80 -3.15 9.72
N GLU A 93 -6.83 -3.45 11.01
CA GLU A 93 -6.43 -2.51 12.08
C GLU A 93 -4.95 -2.11 11.92
N GLU A 94 -4.05 -3.06 11.66
CA GLU A 94 -2.63 -2.79 11.44
C GLU A 94 -2.40 -1.95 10.16
N LEU A 95 -3.11 -2.27 9.08
CA LEU A 95 -3.07 -1.48 7.84
C LEU A 95 -3.57 -0.06 8.07
N THR A 96 -4.68 0.12 8.80
CA THR A 96 -5.22 1.44 9.14
C THR A 96 -4.19 2.28 9.90
N SER A 97 -3.53 1.67 10.90
CA SER A 97 -2.46 2.31 11.67
C SER A 97 -1.30 2.73 10.77
N THR A 98 -0.85 1.83 9.87
CA THR A 98 0.25 2.06 8.94
C THR A 98 -0.07 3.20 7.96
N VAL A 99 -1.28 3.22 7.40
CA VAL A 99 -1.72 4.26 6.46
C VAL A 99 -1.82 5.63 7.15
N ARG A 100 -2.33 5.68 8.38
CA ARG A 100 -2.31 6.92 9.18
C ARG A 100 -0.89 7.41 9.45
N GLN A 101 0.00 6.49 9.82
CA GLN A 101 1.41 6.81 10.04
C GLN A 101 2.07 7.34 8.75
N ASN A 102 1.78 6.75 7.58
CA ASN A 102 2.27 7.22 6.29
C ASN A 102 1.79 8.64 5.97
N ALA A 103 0.52 8.94 6.23
CA ALA A 103 -0.02 10.28 6.05
C ALA A 103 0.66 11.31 6.98
N ASP A 104 0.93 10.95 8.23
CA ASP A 104 1.63 11.82 9.18
C ASP A 104 3.11 12.00 8.81
N ASN A 105 3.79 10.92 8.37
CA ASN A 105 5.15 10.99 7.85
C ASN A 105 5.24 11.90 6.62
N ALA A 106 4.26 11.80 5.71
CA ALA A 106 4.18 12.68 4.53
C ALA A 106 4.05 14.15 4.93
N ARG A 107 3.22 14.48 5.93
CA ARG A 107 3.10 15.85 6.46
C ARG A 107 4.43 16.35 7.04
N GLN A 108 5.10 15.53 7.87
CA GLN A 108 6.39 15.89 8.45
C GLN A 108 7.48 16.07 7.39
N ALA A 109 7.49 15.19 6.36
CA ALA A 109 8.43 15.30 5.25
C ALA A 109 8.18 16.58 4.42
N ASN A 110 6.91 16.96 4.22
CA ASN A 110 6.56 18.22 3.55
C ASN A 110 7.06 19.44 4.31
N ASP A 111 6.89 19.47 5.64
CA ASP A 111 7.41 20.55 6.49
C ASP A 111 8.93 20.63 6.44
N LEU A 112 9.61 19.47 6.43
CA LEU A 112 11.07 19.42 6.33
C LEU A 112 11.55 19.89 4.95
N ALA A 113 10.87 19.50 3.87
CA ALA A 113 11.15 19.96 2.52
C ALA A 113 10.99 21.47 2.39
N ALA A 114 9.90 22.03 2.94
CA ALA A 114 9.67 23.48 2.96
C ALA A 114 10.80 24.24 3.68
N ARG A 115 11.23 23.76 4.85
CA ARG A 115 12.38 24.35 5.58
C ARG A 115 13.69 24.22 4.81
N SER A 116 13.93 23.07 4.16
CA SER A 116 15.13 22.84 3.35
C SER A 116 15.20 23.79 2.17
N MET A 117 14.05 24.03 1.51
CA MET A 117 13.91 24.99 0.42
C MET A 117 14.22 26.43 0.87
N ASP A 118 13.71 26.83 2.06
CA ASP A 118 14.03 28.15 2.63
C ASP A 118 15.52 28.30 2.91
N VAL A 119 16.16 27.27 3.49
CA VAL A 119 17.61 27.28 3.76
C VAL A 119 18.41 27.36 2.47
N ALA A 120 18.08 26.58 1.44
CA ALA A 120 18.76 26.62 0.15
C ALA A 120 18.60 27.99 -0.54
N ARG A 121 17.40 28.56 -0.50
CA ARG A 121 17.14 29.92 -1.04
C ARG A 121 17.95 30.99 -0.34
N ARG A 122 17.98 30.98 1.00
CA ARG A 122 18.81 31.91 1.78
C ARG A 122 20.31 31.71 1.52
N GLY A 123 20.73 30.45 1.30
CA GLY A 123 22.08 30.12 0.87
C GLY A 123 22.42 30.76 -0.47
N GLY A 124 21.54 30.62 -1.45
CA GLY A 124 21.66 31.24 -2.77
C GLY A 124 21.74 32.76 -2.70
N ASP A 125 20.88 33.39 -1.91
CA ASP A 125 20.90 34.83 -1.68
C ASP A 125 22.22 35.30 -1.03
N ALA A 126 22.77 34.53 -0.11
CA ALA A 126 24.05 34.80 0.52
C ALA A 126 25.23 34.72 -0.48
N VAL A 127 25.22 33.68 -1.31
CA VAL A 127 26.21 33.51 -2.39
C VAL A 127 26.09 34.64 -3.42
N GLY A 128 24.88 35.05 -3.80
CA GLY A 128 24.66 36.20 -4.68
C GLY A 128 25.35 37.47 -4.13
N ARG A 129 25.21 37.77 -2.83
CA ARG A 129 25.93 38.89 -2.20
C ARG A 129 27.45 38.76 -2.23
N VAL A 130 27.98 37.54 -2.17
CA VAL A 130 29.43 37.30 -2.34
C VAL A 130 29.87 37.65 -3.75
N VAL A 131 29.11 37.21 -4.77
CA VAL A 131 29.38 37.57 -6.17
C VAL A 131 29.39 39.06 -6.37
N ASP A 132 28.39 39.79 -5.87
CA ASP A 132 28.34 41.28 -5.93
C ASP A 132 29.57 41.91 -5.25
N THR A 133 30.00 41.38 -4.13
CA THR A 133 31.19 41.83 -3.41
C THR A 133 32.45 41.60 -4.23
N MET A 134 32.61 40.44 -4.86
CA MET A 134 33.74 40.12 -5.73
C MET A 134 33.80 41.05 -6.95
N HIS A 135 32.67 41.36 -7.56
CA HIS A 135 32.60 42.37 -8.62
C HIS A 135 33.07 43.75 -8.13
N GLY A 136 32.63 44.21 -6.95
CA GLY A 136 33.06 45.45 -6.33
C GLY A 136 34.57 45.50 -6.05
N ILE A 137 35.16 44.39 -5.58
CA ILE A 137 36.62 44.26 -5.35
C ILE A 137 37.37 44.31 -6.69
N SER A 138 36.87 43.60 -7.73
CA SER A 138 37.44 43.61 -9.08
C SER A 138 37.49 45.04 -9.65
N ASP A 139 36.40 45.79 -9.55
CA ASP A 139 36.32 47.16 -10.03
C ASP A 139 37.26 48.13 -9.25
N SER A 140 37.37 47.94 -7.94
CA SER A 140 38.29 48.71 -7.09
C SER A 140 39.73 48.37 -7.44
N SER A 141 40.07 47.10 -7.67
CA SER A 141 41.40 46.65 -8.05
C SER A 141 41.82 47.22 -9.41
N ARG A 142 40.90 47.28 -10.39
CA ARG A 142 41.16 47.96 -11.69
C ARG A 142 41.49 49.44 -11.51
N LYS A 143 40.72 50.16 -10.68
CA LYS A 143 41.00 51.57 -10.38
C LYS A 143 42.36 51.75 -9.71
N ILE A 144 42.78 50.84 -8.82
CA ILE A 144 44.10 50.87 -8.21
C ILE A 144 45.18 50.63 -9.27
N ALA A 145 45.00 49.70 -10.19
CA ALA A 145 45.91 49.43 -11.31
C ALA A 145 46.10 50.70 -12.19
N ASP A 146 45.03 51.44 -12.45
CA ASP A 146 45.10 52.69 -13.19
C ASP A 146 45.91 53.74 -12.43
N ILE A 147 45.73 53.90 -11.11
CA ILE A 147 46.48 54.79 -10.27
C ILE A 147 47.99 54.45 -10.24
N VAL A 148 48.27 53.11 -10.14
CA VAL A 148 49.67 52.63 -10.15
C VAL A 148 50.35 52.91 -11.48
N ASN A 149 49.64 52.77 -12.60
CA ASN A 149 50.15 53.16 -13.93
C ASN A 149 50.47 54.65 -14.00
N ILE A 150 49.64 55.50 -13.38
CA ILE A 150 49.92 56.97 -13.29
C ILE A 150 51.18 57.23 -12.44
N ILE A 151 51.32 56.50 -11.30
CA ILE A 151 52.50 56.65 -10.42
C ILE A 151 53.77 56.23 -11.14
N GLU A 152 53.75 55.11 -11.89
CA GLU A 152 54.87 54.66 -12.73
C GLU A 152 55.23 55.73 -13.76
N GLY A 153 54.20 56.33 -14.40
CA GLY A 153 54.39 57.48 -15.34
C GLY A 153 55.05 58.70 -14.70
N ILE A 154 54.59 59.07 -13.48
CA ILE A 154 55.20 60.21 -12.70
C ILE A 154 56.66 59.88 -12.34
N ALA A 155 56.94 58.66 -11.88
CA ALA A 155 58.30 58.26 -11.56
C ALA A 155 59.22 58.28 -12.78
N PHE A 156 58.73 57.87 -13.96
CA PHE A 156 59.45 57.96 -15.22
C PHE A 156 59.76 59.46 -15.55
N GLN A 157 58.73 60.30 -15.49
CA GLN A 157 58.93 61.76 -15.74
C GLN A 157 59.93 62.38 -14.79
N THR A 158 59.82 61.98 -13.50
CA THR A 158 60.74 62.47 -12.45
C THR A 158 62.18 62.03 -12.69
N ASN A 159 62.36 60.78 -13.16
CA ASN A 159 63.68 60.22 -13.54
C ASN A 159 64.29 61.04 -14.74
N ILE A 160 63.46 61.39 -15.74
CA ILE A 160 63.92 62.20 -16.86
C ILE A 160 64.26 63.61 -16.43
N LEU A 161 63.44 64.24 -15.57
CA LEU A 161 63.72 65.57 -15.00
C LEU A 161 65.00 65.59 -14.18
N ALA A 162 65.23 64.58 -13.33
CA ALA A 162 66.42 64.39 -12.58
C ALA A 162 67.67 64.17 -13.46
N LEU A 163 67.54 63.44 -14.52
CA LEU A 163 68.61 63.23 -15.52
C LEU A 163 69.01 64.62 -16.18
N ASN A 164 67.99 65.37 -16.60
CA ASN A 164 68.19 66.64 -17.21
C ASN A 164 68.87 67.61 -16.24
N ALA A 165 68.45 67.63 -14.96
CA ALA A 165 69.08 68.44 -13.90
C ALA A 165 70.53 68.00 -13.63
N ALA A 166 70.82 66.69 -13.64
CA ALA A 166 72.20 66.22 -13.44
C ALA A 166 73.11 66.61 -14.61
N VAL A 167 72.63 66.60 -15.83
CA VAL A 167 73.35 67.04 -17.03
C VAL A 167 73.67 68.55 -16.90
N GLU A 168 72.68 69.35 -16.53
CA GLU A 168 72.91 70.84 -16.42
C GLU A 168 73.82 71.21 -15.24
N ALA A 169 73.71 70.42 -14.11
CA ALA A 169 74.64 70.56 -12.98
C ALA A 169 76.09 70.19 -13.40
N ALA A 170 76.32 69.22 -14.21
CA ALA A 170 77.65 68.87 -14.77
C ALA A 170 78.15 69.98 -15.72
N ARG A 171 77.26 70.59 -16.45
CA ARG A 171 77.58 71.73 -17.34
C ARG A 171 78.02 72.98 -16.61
N ALA A 172 77.51 73.21 -15.35
CA ALA A 172 77.88 74.33 -14.48
C ALA A 172 79.21 74.11 -13.74
N GLY A 173 79.94 73.04 -13.94
CA GLY A 173 81.23 72.75 -13.39
C GLY A 173 81.27 72.73 -11.84
N GLU A 174 82.26 73.37 -11.21
CA GLU A 174 82.43 73.44 -9.75
C GLU A 174 81.17 74.00 -9.01
N SER A 175 80.53 75.02 -9.62
CA SER A 175 79.34 75.65 -9.01
C SER A 175 78.11 74.75 -9.00
N GLY A 176 78.09 73.64 -9.84
CA GLY A 176 76.96 72.70 -9.95
C GLY A 176 77.07 71.47 -9.07
N LYS A 177 78.19 71.24 -8.35
CA LYS A 177 78.44 69.95 -7.59
C LYS A 177 77.32 69.59 -6.59
N GLY A 178 76.81 70.58 -5.81
CA GLY A 178 75.71 70.37 -4.86
C GLY A 178 74.41 69.94 -5.55
N PHE A 179 74.10 70.55 -6.72
CA PHE A 179 72.92 70.23 -7.51
C PHE A 179 73.03 68.85 -8.18
N ALA A 180 74.24 68.45 -8.60
CA ALA A 180 74.46 67.12 -9.16
C ALA A 180 74.19 66.00 -8.15
N VAL A 181 74.54 66.17 -6.87
CA VAL A 181 74.25 65.19 -5.79
C VAL A 181 72.73 65.08 -5.56
N VAL A 182 72.00 66.18 -5.49
CA VAL A 182 70.54 66.20 -5.31
C VAL A 182 69.84 65.54 -6.51
N ALA A 183 70.25 65.88 -7.74
CA ALA A 183 69.72 65.28 -8.94
C ALA A 183 69.96 63.78 -8.99
N GLY A 184 71.13 63.31 -8.54
CA GLY A 184 71.41 61.88 -8.40
C GLY A 184 70.47 61.18 -7.40
N GLU A 185 70.22 61.82 -6.25
CA GLU A 185 69.35 61.29 -5.22
C GLU A 185 67.87 61.21 -5.69
N VAL A 186 67.38 62.31 -6.34
CA VAL A 186 66.03 62.35 -6.94
C VAL A 186 65.88 61.31 -8.00
N ARG A 187 66.91 61.07 -8.83
CA ARG A 187 66.91 60.01 -9.83
C ARG A 187 66.80 58.60 -9.22
N SER A 188 67.58 58.33 -8.17
CA SER A 188 67.55 57.08 -7.42
C SER A 188 66.17 56.84 -6.80
N LEU A 189 65.56 57.86 -6.20
CA LEU A 189 64.23 57.83 -5.62
C LEU A 189 63.15 57.52 -6.68
N ALA A 190 63.25 58.19 -7.85
CA ALA A 190 62.35 57.95 -8.98
C ALA A 190 62.44 56.52 -9.48
N GLN A 191 63.67 55.95 -9.59
CA GLN A 191 63.83 54.53 -9.99
C GLN A 191 63.26 53.59 -8.95
N LYS A 192 63.49 53.82 -7.64
CA LYS A 192 62.89 53.04 -6.57
C LYS A 192 61.33 53.09 -6.60
N SER A 193 60.80 54.32 -6.85
CA SER A 193 59.33 54.51 -6.96
C SER A 193 58.77 53.77 -8.14
N ALA A 194 59.44 53.78 -9.31
CA ALA A 194 58.98 52.98 -10.49
C ALA A 194 59.04 51.50 -10.23
N GLN A 195 60.04 50.97 -9.53
CA GLN A 195 60.13 49.59 -9.16
C GLN A 195 59.00 49.17 -8.19
N ALA A 196 58.80 49.97 -7.12
CA ALA A 196 57.67 49.70 -6.19
C ALA A 196 56.31 49.75 -6.87
N ALA A 197 56.08 50.64 -7.84
CA ALA A 197 54.91 50.76 -8.62
C ALA A 197 54.65 49.42 -9.44
N ARG A 198 55.70 48.88 -10.06
CA ARG A 198 55.58 47.59 -10.79
C ARG A 198 55.27 46.43 -9.85
N GLU A 199 55.94 46.36 -8.70
CA GLU A 199 55.66 45.33 -7.69
C GLU A 199 54.21 45.39 -7.20
N ILE A 200 53.64 46.59 -7.00
CA ILE A 200 52.22 46.76 -6.66
C ILE A 200 51.33 46.37 -7.81
N LYS A 201 51.67 46.67 -9.06
CA LYS A 201 50.92 46.27 -10.24
C LYS A 201 50.79 44.76 -10.34
N ASP A 202 51.90 44.06 -10.18
CA ASP A 202 51.89 42.56 -10.20
C ASP A 202 51.00 41.99 -9.10
N LEU A 203 51.02 42.56 -7.87
CA LEU A 203 50.14 42.14 -6.78
C LEU A 203 48.65 42.42 -7.07
N ILE A 204 48.36 43.53 -7.76
CA ILE A 204 46.99 43.88 -8.15
C ILE A 204 46.48 42.93 -9.26
N GLU A 205 47.31 42.60 -10.25
CA GLU A 205 46.98 41.65 -11.32
C GLU A 205 46.72 40.27 -10.73
N ASP A 206 47.55 39.79 -9.80
CA ASP A 206 47.30 38.51 -9.07
C ASP A 206 45.98 38.59 -8.27
N SER A 207 45.73 39.69 -7.60
CA SER A 207 44.48 39.92 -6.83
C SER A 207 43.25 39.89 -7.73
N VAL A 208 43.26 40.53 -8.90
CA VAL A 208 42.17 40.51 -9.88
C VAL A 208 41.93 39.10 -10.39
N SER A 209 43.02 38.36 -10.66
CA SER A 209 42.89 36.94 -11.10
C SER A 209 42.20 36.07 -10.05
N ARG A 210 42.63 36.15 -8.78
CA ARG A 210 42.02 35.43 -7.65
C ARG A 210 40.57 35.80 -7.40
N VAL A 211 40.24 37.09 -7.50
CA VAL A 211 38.87 37.59 -7.35
C VAL A 211 37.97 37.04 -8.48
N THR A 212 38.48 37.01 -9.71
CA THR A 212 37.77 36.48 -10.86
C THR A 212 37.48 34.96 -10.67
N GLU A 213 38.49 34.21 -10.23
CA GLU A 213 38.33 32.79 -9.93
C GLU A 213 37.32 32.57 -8.78
N GLY A 214 37.41 33.34 -7.70
CA GLY A 214 36.47 33.31 -6.59
C GLY A 214 35.03 33.64 -7.00
N SER A 215 34.87 34.62 -7.92
CA SER A 215 33.54 34.96 -8.47
C SER A 215 32.93 33.79 -9.23
N LEU A 216 33.70 33.11 -10.09
CA LEU A 216 33.25 31.95 -10.84
C LEU A 216 32.85 30.78 -9.91
N GLN A 217 33.65 30.54 -8.86
CA GLN A 217 33.31 29.51 -7.87
C GLN A 217 32.02 29.84 -7.10
N ALA A 218 31.83 31.11 -6.74
CA ALA A 218 30.62 31.59 -6.10
C ALA A 218 29.39 31.44 -7.02
N GLU A 219 29.49 31.84 -8.29
CA GLU A 219 28.40 31.66 -9.28
C GLU A 219 28.03 30.20 -9.42
N GLN A 220 28.99 29.27 -9.47
CA GLN A 220 28.75 27.85 -9.54
C GLN A 220 28.07 27.32 -8.27
N ALA A 221 28.45 27.80 -7.08
CA ALA A 221 27.77 27.48 -5.84
C ALA A 221 26.32 27.98 -5.82
N GLY A 222 26.06 29.17 -6.37
CA GLY A 222 24.71 29.72 -6.54
C GLY A 222 23.85 28.86 -7.46
N ALA A 223 24.39 28.40 -8.60
CA ALA A 223 23.70 27.47 -9.49
C ALA A 223 23.36 26.14 -8.79
N THR A 224 24.29 25.60 -8.01
CA THR A 224 24.05 24.38 -7.23
C THR A 224 22.93 24.59 -6.18
N MET A 225 22.84 25.76 -5.54
CA MET A 225 21.74 26.07 -4.63
C MET A 225 20.40 26.09 -5.34
N GLN A 226 20.35 26.59 -6.58
CA GLN A 226 19.13 26.58 -7.39
C GLN A 226 18.74 25.14 -7.76
N GLU A 227 19.68 24.27 -8.13
CA GLU A 227 19.42 22.85 -8.40
C GLU A 227 18.86 22.13 -7.17
N ILE A 228 19.36 22.47 -5.96
CA ILE A 228 18.82 21.95 -4.70
C ILE A 228 17.37 22.39 -4.50
N VAL A 229 17.03 23.66 -4.76
CA VAL A 229 15.66 24.17 -4.66
C VAL A 229 14.72 23.40 -5.59
N ASP A 230 15.15 23.17 -6.83
CA ASP A 230 14.34 22.46 -7.82
C ASP A 230 14.18 20.97 -7.49
N ALA A 231 15.23 20.31 -6.97
CA ALA A 231 15.18 18.94 -6.49
C ALA A 231 14.23 18.78 -5.29
N VAL A 232 14.30 19.71 -4.31
CA VAL A 232 13.41 19.69 -3.14
C VAL A 232 11.97 19.95 -3.55
N ARG A 233 11.71 20.78 -4.56
CA ARG A 233 10.35 20.95 -5.13
C ARG A 233 9.81 19.63 -5.69
N GLY A 234 10.61 18.89 -6.46
CA GLY A 234 10.22 17.55 -6.94
C GLY A 234 9.92 16.57 -5.80
N VAL A 235 10.68 16.60 -4.71
CA VAL A 235 10.40 15.81 -3.51
C VAL A 235 9.06 16.22 -2.88
N THR A 236 8.77 17.52 -2.81
CA THR A 236 7.49 18.03 -2.27
C THR A 236 6.28 17.53 -3.08
N ASP A 237 6.40 17.50 -4.39
CA ASP A 237 5.35 17.01 -5.29
C ASP A 237 5.07 15.51 -5.02
N ILE A 238 6.12 14.68 -4.92
CA ILE A 238 6.00 13.25 -4.58
C ILE A 238 5.35 13.04 -3.20
N ILE A 239 5.74 13.84 -2.21
CA ILE A 239 5.15 13.79 -0.86
C ILE A 239 3.66 14.15 -0.92
N GLY A 240 3.29 15.11 -1.76
CA GLY A 240 1.89 15.46 -2.03
C GLY A 240 1.10 14.27 -2.58
N GLU A 241 1.65 13.56 -3.55
CA GLU A 241 1.04 12.35 -4.11
C GLU A 241 0.90 11.24 -3.07
N ILE A 242 1.92 11.01 -2.22
CA ILE A 242 1.85 10.04 -1.11
C ILE A 242 0.73 10.41 -0.13
N SER A 243 0.57 11.68 0.20
CA SER A 243 -0.50 12.13 1.10
C SER A 243 -1.88 11.85 0.52
N VAL A 244 -2.10 12.14 -0.76
CA VAL A 244 -3.35 11.86 -1.48
C VAL A 244 -3.61 10.34 -1.55
N ALA A 245 -2.59 9.56 -1.92
CA ALA A 245 -2.70 8.10 -1.97
C ALA A 245 -3.03 7.49 -0.60
N SER A 246 -2.40 7.98 0.47
CA SER A 246 -2.69 7.54 1.84
C SER A 246 -4.14 7.86 2.25
N GLN A 247 -4.67 9.01 1.86
CA GLN A 247 -6.07 9.37 2.10
C GLN A 247 -7.03 8.46 1.35
N GLN A 248 -6.73 8.12 0.09
CA GLN A 248 -7.52 7.18 -0.70
C GLN A 248 -7.46 5.76 -0.13
N GLN A 249 -6.27 5.32 0.33
CA GLN A 249 -6.12 4.04 1.00
C GLN A 249 -6.94 3.97 2.28
N ALA A 250 -6.96 5.04 3.11
CA ALA A 250 -7.77 5.08 4.31
C ALA A 250 -9.27 4.90 4.01
N SER A 251 -9.77 5.58 2.97
CA SER A 251 -11.17 5.40 2.52
C SER A 251 -11.44 4.00 1.97
N GLY A 252 -10.49 3.41 1.23
CA GLY A 252 -10.61 2.03 0.76
C GLY A 252 -10.63 1.01 1.90
N ILE A 253 -9.82 1.24 2.94
CA ILE A 253 -9.78 0.40 4.14
C ILE A 253 -11.12 0.46 4.89
N GLU A 254 -11.74 1.63 5.02
CA GLU A 254 -13.07 1.77 5.64
C GLU A 254 -14.14 0.95 4.89
N GLN A 255 -14.09 0.91 3.56
CA GLN A 255 -15.00 0.08 2.75
C GLN A 255 -14.77 -1.42 2.94
N VAL A 256 -13.50 -1.84 3.08
CA VAL A 256 -13.17 -3.25 3.35
C VAL A 256 -13.61 -3.64 4.76
N ASP A 257 -13.44 -2.77 5.75
CA ASP A 257 -13.89 -2.99 7.14
C ASP A 257 -15.41 -3.19 7.22
N GLU A 258 -16.19 -2.38 6.48
CA GLU A 258 -17.64 -2.57 6.36
C GLU A 258 -17.99 -3.93 5.73
N ALA A 259 -17.28 -4.34 4.68
CA ALA A 259 -17.49 -5.64 4.04
C ALA A 259 -17.13 -6.82 4.97
N VAL A 260 -16.05 -6.72 5.74
CA VAL A 260 -15.65 -7.72 6.76
C VAL A 260 -16.70 -7.82 7.84
N SER A 261 -17.22 -6.69 8.33
CA SER A 261 -18.31 -6.65 9.32
C SER A 261 -19.58 -7.32 8.79
N GLN A 262 -19.92 -7.10 7.53
CA GLN A 262 -21.06 -7.75 6.90
C GLN A 262 -20.85 -9.26 6.75
N MET A 263 -19.62 -9.71 6.40
CA MET A 263 -19.26 -11.13 6.34
C MET A 263 -19.33 -11.78 7.72
N ASP A 264 -18.93 -11.10 8.79
CA ASP A 264 -19.07 -11.59 10.16
C ASP A 264 -20.55 -11.83 10.50
N GLY A 265 -21.41 -10.86 10.21
CA GLY A 265 -22.87 -11.02 10.37
C GLY A 265 -23.44 -12.23 9.62
N MET A 266 -23.00 -12.46 8.37
CA MET A 266 -23.39 -13.64 7.60
C MET A 266 -22.86 -14.95 8.21
N THR A 267 -21.66 -14.93 8.78
CA THR A 267 -21.05 -16.09 9.45
C THR A 267 -21.82 -16.47 10.70
N VAL A 268 -22.22 -15.49 11.50
CA VAL A 268 -23.12 -15.70 12.66
C VAL A 268 -24.48 -16.27 12.22
N GLN A 269 -25.06 -15.75 11.14
CA GLN A 269 -26.30 -16.28 10.58
C GLN A 269 -26.15 -17.72 10.09
N ASN A 270 -25.04 -18.05 9.42
CA ASN A 270 -24.73 -19.42 8.97
C ASN A 270 -24.62 -20.38 10.15
N SER A 271 -23.99 -19.97 11.26
CA SER A 271 -23.94 -20.76 12.49
C SER A 271 -25.35 -21.06 13.04
N GLY A 272 -26.24 -20.07 13.03
CA GLY A 272 -27.65 -20.26 13.40
C GLY A 272 -28.38 -21.24 12.46
N LEU A 273 -28.15 -21.16 11.15
CA LEU A 273 -28.73 -22.06 10.17
C LEU A 273 -28.22 -23.51 10.34
N VAL A 274 -26.92 -23.71 10.62
CA VAL A 274 -26.33 -25.02 10.93
C VAL A 274 -27.03 -25.66 12.12
N GLN A 275 -27.27 -24.90 13.18
CA GLN A 275 -27.97 -25.39 14.36
C GLN A 275 -29.43 -25.78 14.07
N GLN A 276 -30.14 -24.93 13.33
CA GLN A 276 -31.52 -25.20 12.92
C GLN A 276 -31.62 -26.44 12.02
N LEU A 277 -30.68 -26.58 11.08
CA LEU A 277 -30.63 -27.75 10.18
C LEU A 277 -30.34 -29.03 10.95
N GLY A 278 -29.45 -29.00 11.94
CA GLY A 278 -29.19 -30.11 12.86
C GLY A 278 -30.46 -30.57 13.60
N ASN A 279 -31.23 -29.65 14.12
CA ASN A 279 -32.50 -29.93 14.79
C ASN A 279 -33.53 -30.56 13.82
N THR A 280 -33.61 -30.00 12.60
CA THR A 280 -34.53 -30.53 11.56
C THR A 280 -34.18 -31.95 11.15
N VAL A 281 -32.88 -32.23 10.97
CA VAL A 281 -32.39 -33.58 10.65
C VAL A 281 -32.71 -34.59 11.76
N ALA A 282 -32.50 -34.18 13.03
CA ALA A 282 -32.87 -35.02 14.19
C ALA A 282 -34.37 -35.32 14.22
N GLN A 283 -35.21 -34.34 13.95
CA GLN A 283 -36.68 -34.51 13.87
C GLN A 283 -37.09 -35.43 12.73
N LEU A 284 -36.46 -35.30 11.51
CA LEU A 284 -36.66 -36.21 10.39
C LEU A 284 -36.32 -37.67 10.75
N GLY A 285 -35.20 -37.85 11.48
CA GLY A 285 -34.81 -39.18 11.96
C GLY A 285 -35.84 -39.78 12.92
N GLN A 286 -36.36 -38.99 13.86
CA GLN A 286 -37.42 -39.41 14.78
C GLN A 286 -38.73 -39.77 14.04
N GLN A 287 -39.15 -38.93 13.08
CA GLN A 287 -40.34 -39.19 12.27
C GLN A 287 -40.21 -40.46 11.42
N SER A 288 -39.03 -40.67 10.80
CA SER A 288 -38.74 -41.87 10.05
C SER A 288 -38.77 -43.13 10.91
N ALA A 289 -38.23 -43.05 12.16
CA ALA A 289 -38.29 -44.16 13.11
C ALA A 289 -39.72 -44.44 13.57
N ALA A 290 -40.53 -43.41 13.84
CA ALA A 290 -41.95 -43.56 14.21
C ALA A 290 -42.78 -44.19 13.08
N LEU A 291 -42.55 -43.76 11.83
CA LEU A 291 -43.19 -44.35 10.64
C LEU A 291 -42.79 -45.82 10.45
N ARG A 292 -41.50 -46.15 10.67
CA ARG A 292 -41.00 -47.51 10.61
C ARG A 292 -41.69 -48.41 11.66
N GLU A 293 -41.91 -47.92 12.87
CA GLU A 293 -42.63 -48.66 13.92
C GLU A 293 -44.10 -48.81 13.56
N THR A 294 -44.76 -47.80 13.04
CA THR A 294 -46.17 -47.86 12.61
C THR A 294 -46.38 -48.91 11.49
N ILE A 295 -45.50 -48.94 10.49
CA ILE A 295 -45.62 -49.89 9.36
C ILE A 295 -45.22 -51.31 9.75
N ARG A 296 -44.49 -51.49 10.86
CA ARG A 296 -44.06 -52.82 11.39
C ARG A 296 -45.22 -53.73 11.77
N VAL A 297 -46.38 -53.15 11.99
CA VAL A 297 -47.63 -53.93 12.20
C VAL A 297 -47.91 -54.83 10.98
N PHE A 298 -47.55 -54.37 9.76
CA PHE A 298 -47.77 -55.18 8.55
C PHE A 298 -46.64 -56.20 8.36
N ARG A 299 -46.97 -57.50 8.59
CA ARG A 299 -46.05 -58.60 8.34
C ARG A 299 -46.15 -59.00 6.84
N MET A 300 -45.08 -58.78 6.14
CA MET A 300 -44.91 -59.13 4.72
C MET A 300 -44.02 -60.33 4.60
N ALA A 301 -44.29 -61.22 3.59
CA ALA A 301 -43.36 -62.30 3.29
C ALA A 301 -42.01 -61.74 2.91
N ARG A 302 -40.92 -62.22 3.53
CA ARG A 302 -39.54 -61.90 3.12
C ARG A 302 -39.36 -62.40 1.68
N GLU A 303 -39.15 -61.57 0.74
CA GLU A 303 -38.59 -62.00 -0.55
C GLU A 303 -37.19 -62.56 -0.24
N GLN A 304 -37.03 -63.87 -0.51
CA GLN A 304 -35.73 -64.49 -0.63
C GLN A 304 -35.09 -63.90 -1.89
N GLY A 305 -34.19 -62.91 -1.76
CA GLY A 305 -33.32 -62.44 -2.81
C GLY A 305 -32.08 -63.33 -2.93
#